data_e8f0f9d78e518137b03925b3803e96a4
#
_entry.id   e8f0f9d78e518137b03925b3803e96a4
#
_cell.length_a   1.000
_cell.length_b   1.000
_cell.length_c   1.000
_cell.angle_alpha   90.00
_cell.angle_beta   90.00
_cell.angle_gamma   90.00
#
_symmetry.space_group_name_H-M   'P 1'
#
loop_
_entity.id
_entity.type
_entity.pdbx_description
1 polymer ?
#
loop_
_entity_poly.entity_id
_entity_poly.type
_entity_poly.pdbx_seq_one_letter_code
_entity_poly.pdbx_strand_id
1 'polypeptide(L)'
;MTSTPTGARQQNNDPSRTTQLRIPAQPRTGEQRQHPKNALPRYDYEHYSRLAGPLTHPDPGRPYRVQYRSLISQEPHRIRAALLLGAAPLVSLGLFVWLMQPDHWTRRDPNPKNDTLLVLDVVMLVSIGLIELFRTLNVLSNAHATLVARDPVPVVPETGTRVAFLTSFVPGKEPLEMVTKTLQAAIRIRHRGTVHVWLLDEGDDPAAKEVCARLGVHHFTRKGVARWNRAEGAHRARTKHGNYNAWLDAHGGAYDFFASVDTDHVPLPNYLERMLGYFRDPDVGFVIGPQVYGNYDTLVTKAAESQQFLFHALIQRAGNRYGAPMFVGTSNAVRISALKQIGGLYDSITEDMATGFEMHRARNPRTGRKWRSVYTPDVLAVGEGPTAWTDFFTQQLRWSRGTYETILKQYWKGFFSLPVGKLFNYTMMIIFYPMSALNWILAALSCALFLGMGASGVQIDPTVWMMLYGNASALQIGLYTWNRRHNVSPHEPEGSGGLAGMMMSALSAPVYARSLLDAVLRRKSSFVVTPKGDSSSPDTLFGTFRIHLLFILVFGGSIAASFVLGHSHPAMLTWAAMALLIAAAPILGWQYTVRTEKRKRRTTPPPQPAHVRADHERADDEQTMQIALGGRER
;
A
#
# COMPACT_ATOMS: atom_id res chain seq x y z
N MET A 1 7.90 78.34 15.54
CA MET A 1 6.91 78.19 14.49
C MET A 1 7.28 76.95 13.68
N THR A 2 6.50 75.89 13.81
CA THR A 2 6.04 74.95 12.79
C THR A 2 7.11 74.23 11.95
N SER A 3 7.16 72.97 11.78
CA SER A 3 6.19 71.90 11.70
C SER A 3 6.95 70.59 11.47
N THR A 4 6.46 69.53 12.04
CA THR A 4 6.86 68.13 11.83
C THR A 4 6.58 67.65 10.41
N PRO A 5 7.36 66.73 9.86
CA PRO A 5 6.76 65.72 8.98
C PRO A 5 6.92 64.31 9.49
N THR A 6 5.87 63.59 9.40
CA THR A 6 5.54 62.21 9.60
C THR A 6 6.48 61.25 8.84
N GLY A 7 7.21 60.41 9.57
CA GLY A 7 7.99 59.32 8.95
C GLY A 7 7.11 58.12 8.61
N ALA A 8 6.98 57.84 7.33
CA ALA A 8 6.43 56.59 6.84
C ALA A 8 7.39 55.42 7.11
N ARG A 9 7.00 54.46 7.97
CA ARG A 9 7.69 53.20 8.16
C ARG A 9 7.55 52.38 6.89
N GLN A 10 8.64 52.23 6.15
CA GLN A 10 8.78 51.22 5.14
C GLN A 10 8.69 49.84 5.83
N GLN A 11 7.65 49.06 5.51
CA GLN A 11 7.56 47.63 5.81
C GLN A 11 8.57 46.89 4.94
N ASN A 12 9.66 46.45 5.59
CA ASN A 12 10.61 45.53 5.00
C ASN A 12 9.92 44.17 4.82
N ASN A 13 9.50 43.85 3.60
CA ASN A 13 9.02 42.54 3.20
C ASN A 13 10.24 41.61 3.08
N ASP A 14 10.57 40.93 4.17
CA ASP A 14 11.50 39.81 4.16
C ASP A 14 10.85 38.58 3.50
N PRO A 15 11.35 38.13 2.34
CA PRO A 15 10.78 36.96 1.64
C PRO A 15 11.03 35.62 2.32
N SER A 16 11.73 35.58 3.47
CA SER A 16 12.07 34.36 4.20
C SER A 16 11.05 33.94 5.26
N ARG A 17 9.99 34.72 5.51
CA ARG A 17 8.88 34.29 6.38
C ARG A 17 7.94 33.35 5.64
N THR A 18 8.36 32.10 5.50
CA THR A 18 7.47 30.99 5.18
C THR A 18 6.42 30.89 6.29
N THR A 19 5.20 31.25 5.95
CA THR A 19 4.01 30.99 6.77
C THR A 19 3.99 29.48 7.03
N GLN A 20 4.26 29.07 8.26
CA GLN A 20 4.09 27.69 8.69
C GLN A 20 2.60 27.37 8.54
N LEU A 21 2.25 26.64 7.48
CA LEU A 21 0.96 25.99 7.39
C LEU A 21 0.95 24.93 8.52
N ARG A 22 0.39 25.32 9.67
CA ARG A 22 -0.06 24.36 10.67
C ARG A 22 -1.07 23.46 9.95
N ILE A 23 -0.77 22.18 9.86
CA ILE A 23 -1.78 21.17 9.55
C ILE A 23 -2.83 21.34 10.66
N PRO A 24 -4.09 21.70 10.33
CA PRO A 24 -5.11 21.81 11.36
C PRO A 24 -5.21 20.46 12.08
N ALA A 25 -5.18 20.47 13.40
CA ALA A 25 -5.50 19.30 14.20
C ALA A 25 -6.86 18.76 13.74
N GLN A 26 -6.95 17.47 13.46
CA GLN A 26 -8.23 16.86 13.11
C GLN A 26 -9.23 17.16 14.23
N PRO A 27 -10.45 17.59 13.92
CA PRO A 27 -11.47 17.78 14.94
C PRO A 27 -11.66 16.45 15.68
N ARG A 28 -11.62 16.49 17.00
CA ARG A 28 -11.94 15.33 17.84
C ARG A 28 -13.36 14.89 17.49
N THR A 29 -13.48 13.81 16.73
CA THR A 29 -14.76 13.18 16.43
C THR A 29 -15.23 12.43 17.68
N GLY A 30 -15.78 13.14 18.62
CA GLY A 30 -16.72 12.57 19.59
C GLY A 30 -18.04 12.39 18.85
N GLU A 31 -18.31 11.19 18.46
CA GLU A 31 -19.54 10.52 18.05
C GLU A 31 -19.29 9.66 16.82
N GLN A 32 -18.89 8.43 17.07
CA GLN A 32 -19.03 7.36 16.07
C GLN A 32 -20.53 7.12 15.87
N ARG A 33 -21.14 7.82 14.91
CA ARG A 33 -22.48 7.49 14.42
C ARG A 33 -22.39 6.09 13.83
N GLN A 34 -23.12 5.13 14.39
CA GLN A 34 -23.31 3.81 13.81
C GLN A 34 -23.94 3.99 12.42
N HIS A 35 -23.16 3.78 11.36
CA HIS A 35 -23.67 3.75 10.01
C HIS A 35 -24.47 2.46 9.77
N PRO A 36 -25.60 2.51 9.06
CA PRO A 36 -26.31 1.31 8.63
C PRO A 36 -25.36 0.46 7.77
N LYS A 37 -25.37 -0.86 7.97
CA LYS A 37 -24.44 -1.83 7.37
C LYS A 37 -24.31 -1.80 5.83
N ASN A 38 -25.23 -1.12 5.13
CA ASN A 38 -25.32 -1.07 3.66
C ASN A 38 -25.12 0.33 3.08
N ALA A 39 -24.75 1.34 3.87
CA ALA A 39 -24.41 2.65 3.33
C ALA A 39 -22.91 2.66 3.00
N LEU A 40 -22.55 3.02 1.76
CA LEU A 40 -21.17 3.35 1.43
C LEU A 40 -20.67 4.43 2.39
N PRO A 41 -19.40 4.38 2.78
CA PRO A 41 -18.81 5.41 3.62
C PRO A 41 -19.16 6.79 3.06
N ARG A 42 -19.58 7.70 3.91
CA ARG A 42 -19.77 9.10 3.49
C ARG A 42 -18.38 9.66 3.20
N TYR A 43 -18.12 9.90 1.94
CA TYR A 43 -16.89 10.59 1.51
C TYR A 43 -17.02 12.06 1.90
N ASP A 44 -16.30 12.44 2.94
CA ASP A 44 -16.21 13.85 3.32
C ASP A 44 -15.23 14.56 2.36
N TYR A 45 -15.76 14.94 1.20
CA TYR A 45 -15.02 15.68 0.19
C TYR A 45 -14.41 16.98 0.75
N GLU A 46 -15.15 17.70 1.60
CA GLU A 46 -14.67 18.95 2.18
C GLU A 46 -13.49 18.72 3.12
N HIS A 47 -13.54 17.64 3.92
CA HIS A 47 -12.43 17.25 4.77
C HIS A 47 -11.17 16.97 3.95
N TYR A 48 -11.25 16.12 2.95
CA TYR A 48 -10.10 15.80 2.10
C TYR A 48 -9.60 16.98 1.28
N SER A 49 -10.49 17.87 0.84
CA SER A 49 -10.11 19.08 0.13
C SER A 49 -9.34 20.06 1.03
N ARG A 50 -9.75 20.20 2.30
CA ARG A 50 -9.02 21.00 3.30
C ARG A 50 -7.62 20.44 3.59
N LEU A 51 -7.49 19.12 3.71
CA LEU A 51 -6.19 18.46 3.91
C LEU A 51 -5.25 18.67 2.72
N ALA A 52 -5.78 18.66 1.51
CA ALA A 52 -5.00 18.81 0.29
C ALA A 52 -4.41 20.22 0.10
N GLY A 53 -5.01 21.23 0.72
CA GLY A 53 -4.58 22.63 0.63
C GLY A 53 -4.80 23.27 -0.75
N PRO A 54 -4.39 24.54 -0.92
CA PRO A 54 -4.61 25.28 -2.16
C PRO A 54 -3.69 24.81 -3.30
N LEU A 55 -4.15 25.01 -4.54
CA LEU A 55 -3.35 24.86 -5.75
C LEU A 55 -2.53 26.14 -6.00
N THR A 56 -1.26 25.98 -6.38
CA THR A 56 -0.40 27.10 -6.79
C THR A 56 -0.52 27.37 -8.28
N HIS A 57 -0.14 28.57 -8.71
CA HIS A 57 0.00 28.91 -10.11
C HIS A 57 1.44 28.78 -10.56
N PRO A 58 1.71 28.23 -11.77
CA PRO A 58 3.04 28.20 -12.32
C PRO A 58 3.51 29.61 -12.69
N ASP A 59 4.82 29.84 -12.63
CA ASP A 59 5.44 31.08 -13.16
C ASP A 59 5.26 31.11 -14.69
N PRO A 60 4.54 32.08 -15.25
CA PRO A 60 4.30 32.15 -16.69
C PRO A 60 5.58 32.39 -17.51
N GLY A 61 6.64 32.93 -16.92
CA GLY A 61 7.90 33.25 -17.58
C GLY A 61 8.87 32.07 -17.70
N ARG A 62 8.55 30.88 -17.16
CA ARG A 62 9.49 29.73 -17.13
C ARG A 62 8.80 28.42 -17.48
N PRO A 63 9.48 27.52 -18.22
CA PRO A 63 8.98 26.17 -18.41
C PRO A 63 8.76 25.47 -17.06
N TYR A 64 7.55 24.97 -16.84
CA TYR A 64 7.21 24.32 -15.56
C TYR A 64 8.01 23.03 -15.36
N ARG A 65 8.49 22.86 -14.15
CA ARG A 65 9.04 21.63 -13.60
C ARG A 65 8.44 21.36 -12.25
N VAL A 66 8.12 20.09 -11.97
CA VAL A 66 7.52 19.72 -10.68
C VAL A 66 8.43 20.14 -9.54
N GLN A 67 7.91 20.97 -8.65
CA GLN A 67 8.58 21.42 -7.43
C GLN A 67 8.21 20.52 -6.26
N TYR A 68 9.13 20.35 -5.32
CA TYR A 68 8.94 19.46 -4.18
C TYR A 68 9.32 20.12 -2.87
N ARG A 69 8.57 19.79 -1.81
CA ARG A 69 8.89 20.13 -0.42
C ARG A 69 9.40 18.87 0.28
N SER A 70 10.57 18.97 0.94
CA SER A 70 11.13 17.86 1.72
C SER A 70 10.36 17.68 3.01
N LEU A 71 10.00 16.46 3.39
CA LEU A 71 9.30 16.18 4.64
C LEU A 71 10.19 16.43 5.86
N ILE A 72 11.45 15.99 5.80
CA ILE A 72 12.39 16.17 6.92
C ILE A 72 12.71 17.65 7.20
N SER A 73 12.63 18.53 6.21
CA SER A 73 12.84 19.96 6.42
C SER A 73 11.72 20.62 7.24
N GLN A 74 10.56 19.99 7.32
CA GLN A 74 9.39 20.45 8.08
C GLN A 74 9.33 19.86 9.50
N GLU A 75 10.28 18.96 9.85
CA GLU A 75 10.32 18.32 11.17
C GLU A 75 10.70 19.36 12.25
N PRO A 76 9.83 19.58 13.25
CA PRO A 76 10.08 20.57 14.30
C PRO A 76 11.22 20.13 15.24
N HIS A 77 11.41 18.81 15.44
CA HIS A 77 12.40 18.24 16.35
C HIS A 77 13.60 17.64 15.59
N ARG A 78 14.30 18.48 14.82
CA ARG A 78 15.38 18.07 13.90
C ARG A 78 16.50 17.28 14.59
N ILE A 79 16.88 17.64 15.83
CA ILE A 79 17.92 16.93 16.57
C ILE A 79 17.48 15.50 16.90
N ARG A 80 16.25 15.33 17.40
CA ARG A 80 15.69 13.97 17.69
C ARG A 80 15.61 13.14 16.44
N ALA A 81 15.14 13.72 15.34
CA ALA A 81 15.08 13.07 14.04
C ALA A 81 16.48 12.64 13.56
N ALA A 82 17.48 13.53 13.63
CA ALA A 82 18.84 13.23 13.21
C ALA A 82 19.48 12.13 14.07
N LEU A 83 19.27 12.17 15.39
CA LEU A 83 19.74 11.12 16.29
C LEU A 83 19.13 9.77 15.96
N LEU A 84 17.80 9.68 15.76
CA LEU A 84 17.13 8.42 15.47
C LEU A 84 17.51 7.88 14.09
N LEU A 85 17.58 8.76 13.07
CA LEU A 85 17.96 8.40 11.70
C LEU A 85 19.43 7.99 11.58
N GLY A 86 20.30 8.47 12.48
CA GLY A 86 21.70 8.06 12.57
C GLY A 86 21.89 6.81 13.45
N ALA A 87 21.35 6.83 14.67
CA ALA A 87 21.56 5.76 15.64
C ALA A 87 20.99 4.40 15.19
N ALA A 88 19.77 4.37 14.63
CA ALA A 88 19.15 3.11 14.24
C ALA A 88 19.96 2.34 13.18
N PRO A 89 20.39 2.96 12.06
CA PRO A 89 21.28 2.30 11.10
C PRO A 89 22.66 1.94 11.67
N LEU A 90 23.28 2.84 12.44
CA LEU A 90 24.63 2.62 13.00
C LEU A 90 24.64 1.46 13.99
N VAL A 91 23.67 1.40 14.91
CA VAL A 91 23.57 0.30 15.87
C VAL A 91 23.23 -1.01 15.16
N SER A 92 22.37 -0.97 14.14
CA SER A 92 22.06 -2.17 13.34
C SER A 92 23.27 -2.68 12.58
N LEU A 93 24.04 -1.79 11.96
CA LEU A 93 25.30 -2.16 11.28
C LEU A 93 26.36 -2.64 12.27
N GLY A 94 26.47 -1.96 13.42
CA GLY A 94 27.38 -2.36 14.50
C GLY A 94 27.09 -3.75 15.03
N LEU A 95 25.81 -4.09 15.25
CA LEU A 95 25.41 -5.44 15.64
C LEU A 95 25.76 -6.48 14.56
N PHE A 96 25.48 -6.17 13.28
CA PHE A 96 25.84 -7.06 12.17
C PHE A 96 27.35 -7.33 12.11
N VAL A 97 28.17 -6.28 12.16
CA VAL A 97 29.64 -6.39 12.12
C VAL A 97 30.17 -7.14 13.34
N TRP A 98 29.65 -6.83 14.55
CA TRP A 98 30.04 -7.54 15.77
C TRP A 98 29.69 -9.02 15.69
N LEU A 99 28.47 -9.36 15.28
CA LEU A 99 28.00 -10.75 15.19
C LEU A 99 28.83 -11.59 14.19
N MET A 100 29.28 -10.95 13.10
CA MET A 100 30.03 -11.62 12.03
C MET A 100 31.54 -11.66 12.26
N GLN A 101 32.06 -11.23 13.42
CA GLN A 101 33.48 -11.34 13.74
C GLN A 101 33.92 -12.81 13.78
N PRO A 102 35.09 -13.17 13.18
CA PRO A 102 35.56 -14.57 13.12
C PRO A 102 35.75 -15.24 14.48
N ASP A 103 36.00 -14.44 15.54
CA ASP A 103 36.15 -14.98 16.90
C ASP A 103 34.82 -15.48 17.50
N HIS A 104 33.71 -15.07 16.94
CA HIS A 104 32.36 -15.52 17.32
C HIS A 104 31.94 -16.78 16.54
N TRP A 105 32.66 -17.19 15.51
CA TRP A 105 32.27 -18.36 14.72
C TRP A 105 32.45 -19.65 15.50
N THR A 106 31.47 -20.55 15.37
CA THR A 106 31.56 -21.88 16.00
C THR A 106 32.76 -22.62 15.46
N ARG A 107 33.63 -23.07 16.36
CA ARG A 107 34.81 -23.90 16.06
C ARG A 107 34.61 -25.30 16.68
N ARG A 108 34.66 -26.31 15.85
CA ARG A 108 34.63 -27.71 16.28
C ARG A 108 35.92 -28.38 15.85
N ASP A 109 36.41 -29.30 16.67
CA ASP A 109 37.55 -30.13 16.29
C ASP A 109 37.18 -30.98 15.09
N PRO A 110 38.05 -31.03 14.05
CA PRO A 110 37.84 -31.89 12.89
C PRO A 110 37.82 -33.37 13.35
N ASN A 111 36.67 -34.00 13.21
CA ASN A 111 36.49 -35.42 13.51
C ASN A 111 35.43 -35.96 12.54
N PRO A 112 35.64 -37.13 11.90
CA PRO A 112 34.68 -37.72 10.99
C PRO A 112 33.24 -37.82 11.54
N LYS A 113 33.09 -37.93 12.87
CA LYS A 113 31.79 -37.89 13.55
C LYS A 113 31.13 -36.51 13.54
N ASN A 114 31.91 -35.45 13.34
CA ASN A 114 31.44 -34.04 13.37
C ASN A 114 31.32 -33.43 11.98
N ASP A 115 31.71 -34.11 10.89
CA ASP A 115 31.75 -33.53 9.54
C ASP A 115 30.38 -32.96 9.11
N THR A 116 29.31 -33.71 9.40
CA THR A 116 27.93 -33.22 9.11
C THR A 116 27.60 -31.95 9.90
N LEU A 117 27.96 -31.93 11.20
CA LEU A 117 27.71 -30.75 12.04
C LEU A 117 28.53 -29.55 11.60
N LEU A 118 29.76 -29.72 11.15
CA LEU A 118 30.59 -28.66 10.59
C LEU A 118 29.92 -27.99 9.38
N VAL A 119 29.36 -28.78 8.47
CA VAL A 119 28.63 -28.27 7.32
C VAL A 119 27.38 -27.50 7.78
N LEU A 120 26.63 -28.04 8.74
CA LEU A 120 25.44 -27.41 9.27
C LEU A 120 25.75 -26.11 10.04
N ASP A 121 26.88 -26.04 10.74
CA ASP A 121 27.37 -24.82 11.41
C ASP A 121 27.67 -23.73 10.39
N VAL A 122 28.28 -24.06 9.25
CA VAL A 122 28.48 -23.08 8.15
C VAL A 122 27.14 -22.61 7.56
N VAL A 123 26.20 -23.52 7.32
CA VAL A 123 24.85 -23.15 6.84
C VAL A 123 24.17 -22.25 7.84
N MET A 124 24.31 -22.54 9.13
CA MET A 124 23.75 -21.71 10.21
C MET A 124 24.39 -20.32 10.26
N LEU A 125 25.73 -20.22 10.16
CA LEU A 125 26.47 -18.96 10.12
C LEU A 125 26.02 -18.08 8.95
N VAL A 126 25.93 -18.66 7.75
CA VAL A 126 25.43 -17.95 6.56
C VAL A 126 23.99 -17.49 6.75
N SER A 127 23.14 -18.34 7.34
CA SER A 127 21.73 -18.00 7.60
C SER A 127 21.60 -16.81 8.56
N ILE A 128 22.33 -16.83 9.67
CA ILE A 128 22.37 -15.73 10.65
C ILE A 128 22.90 -14.46 10.00
N GLY A 129 23.99 -14.56 9.23
CA GLY A 129 24.56 -13.40 8.52
C GLY A 129 23.58 -12.77 7.53
N LEU A 130 22.84 -13.58 6.77
CA LEU A 130 21.82 -13.08 5.84
C LEU A 130 20.63 -12.46 6.57
N ILE A 131 20.14 -13.04 7.65
CA ILE A 131 19.06 -12.48 8.47
C ILE A 131 19.43 -11.09 8.98
N GLU A 132 20.62 -10.94 9.58
CA GLU A 132 21.07 -9.66 10.11
C GLU A 132 21.41 -8.65 9.02
N LEU A 133 21.95 -9.07 7.89
CA LEU A 133 22.14 -8.24 6.72
C LEU A 133 20.79 -7.67 6.23
N PHE A 134 19.78 -8.52 6.07
CA PHE A 134 18.46 -8.08 5.60
C PHE A 134 17.78 -7.15 6.60
N ARG A 135 17.91 -7.41 7.91
CA ARG A 135 17.44 -6.52 8.96
C ARG A 135 18.11 -5.14 8.86
N THR A 136 19.44 -5.12 8.73
CA THR A 136 20.24 -3.89 8.58
C THR A 136 19.84 -3.11 7.32
N LEU A 137 19.69 -3.79 6.17
CA LEU A 137 19.23 -3.18 4.92
C LEU A 137 17.81 -2.61 5.04
N ASN A 138 16.92 -3.25 5.79
CA ASN A 138 15.57 -2.74 6.05
C ASN A 138 15.63 -1.44 6.86
N VAL A 139 16.45 -1.37 7.92
CA VAL A 139 16.62 -0.15 8.73
C VAL A 139 17.23 0.97 7.89
N LEU A 140 18.26 0.69 7.11
CA LEU A 140 18.89 1.64 6.19
C LEU A 140 17.89 2.16 5.15
N SER A 141 17.08 1.27 4.57
CA SER A 141 16.05 1.64 3.59
C SER A 141 15.00 2.58 4.18
N ASN A 142 14.51 2.28 5.39
CA ASN A 142 13.54 3.13 6.09
C ASN A 142 14.13 4.49 6.47
N ALA A 143 15.35 4.54 6.99
CA ALA A 143 16.04 5.79 7.30
C ALA A 143 16.29 6.62 6.04
N HIS A 144 16.76 5.98 4.98
CA HIS A 144 16.95 6.64 3.68
C HIS A 144 15.63 7.18 3.11
N ALA A 145 14.56 6.36 3.08
CA ALA A 145 13.26 6.80 2.59
C ALA A 145 12.76 8.04 3.34
N THR A 146 12.93 8.07 4.67
CA THR A 146 12.57 9.22 5.51
C THR A 146 13.37 10.48 5.15
N LEU A 147 14.68 10.35 4.93
CA LEU A 147 15.55 11.49 4.59
C LEU A 147 15.21 12.10 3.23
N VAL A 148 14.83 11.27 2.25
CA VAL A 148 14.61 11.74 0.87
C VAL A 148 13.14 11.98 0.52
N ALA A 149 12.20 11.58 1.39
CA ALA A 149 10.77 11.74 1.16
C ALA A 149 10.38 13.20 0.93
N ARG A 150 9.56 13.43 -0.10
CA ARG A 150 9.11 14.77 -0.48
C ARG A 150 7.73 14.74 -1.11
N ASP A 151 6.98 15.82 -0.89
CA ASP A 151 5.68 16.04 -1.50
C ASP A 151 5.79 17.02 -2.67
N PRO A 152 5.11 16.76 -3.78
CA PRO A 152 5.05 17.73 -4.87
C PRO A 152 4.21 18.93 -4.45
N VAL A 153 4.59 20.12 -4.89
CA VAL A 153 3.80 21.34 -4.70
C VAL A 153 2.62 21.27 -5.66
N PRO A 154 1.38 21.26 -5.15
CA PRO A 154 0.20 21.19 -6.00
C PRO A 154 0.08 22.41 -6.91
N VAL A 155 -0.23 22.20 -8.17
CA VAL A 155 -0.32 23.26 -9.18
C VAL A 155 -1.59 23.10 -10.01
N VAL A 156 -2.18 24.23 -10.44
CA VAL A 156 -3.38 24.24 -11.29
C VAL A 156 -3.12 23.52 -12.61
N PRO A 157 -4.04 22.64 -13.08
CA PRO A 157 -3.94 21.99 -14.38
C PRO A 157 -3.93 23.00 -15.55
N GLU A 158 -3.46 22.55 -16.71
CA GLU A 158 -3.70 23.28 -17.96
C GLU A 158 -5.18 23.20 -18.33
N THR A 159 -5.68 24.29 -18.92
CA THR A 159 -7.06 24.34 -19.44
C THR A 159 -7.16 23.65 -20.79
N GLY A 160 -8.35 23.15 -21.15
CA GLY A 160 -8.62 22.59 -22.48
C GLY A 160 -8.06 21.20 -22.74
N THR A 161 -7.46 20.54 -21.76
CA THR A 161 -7.00 19.15 -21.90
C THR A 161 -8.17 18.17 -22.00
N ARG A 162 -8.00 17.09 -22.79
CA ARG A 162 -8.99 16.04 -23.02
C ARG A 162 -8.61 14.81 -22.21
N VAL A 163 -9.48 14.40 -21.32
CA VAL A 163 -9.23 13.31 -20.36
C VAL A 163 -10.29 12.23 -20.51
N ALA A 164 -9.86 10.98 -20.59
CA ALA A 164 -10.72 9.82 -20.39
C ALA A 164 -10.61 9.36 -18.93
N PHE A 165 -11.71 9.25 -18.23
CA PHE A 165 -11.77 8.65 -16.90
C PHE A 165 -12.27 7.21 -17.02
N LEU A 166 -11.44 6.24 -16.65
CA LEU A 166 -11.67 4.83 -16.93
C LEU A 166 -11.93 4.05 -15.63
N THR A 167 -12.91 3.18 -15.66
CA THR A 167 -13.07 2.08 -14.70
C THR A 167 -13.41 0.79 -15.43
N SER A 168 -12.96 -0.35 -14.91
CA SER A 168 -13.24 -1.67 -15.53
C SER A 168 -14.35 -2.38 -14.76
N PHE A 169 -15.04 -3.29 -15.43
CA PHE A 169 -16.09 -4.10 -14.84
C PHE A 169 -16.01 -5.55 -15.35
N VAL A 170 -16.11 -6.50 -14.43
CA VAL A 170 -16.16 -7.93 -14.73
C VAL A 170 -17.47 -8.50 -14.19
N PRO A 171 -18.49 -8.67 -15.05
CA PRO A 171 -19.78 -9.21 -14.65
C PRO A 171 -19.65 -10.56 -13.92
N GLY A 172 -20.44 -10.74 -12.88
CA GLY A 172 -20.43 -11.96 -12.06
C GLY A 172 -19.29 -12.07 -11.04
N LYS A 173 -18.30 -11.14 -11.09
CA LYS A 173 -17.24 -11.02 -10.07
C LYS A 173 -17.34 -9.74 -9.25
N GLU A 174 -17.89 -8.71 -9.83
CA GLU A 174 -18.05 -7.40 -9.21
C GLU A 174 -19.55 -7.05 -9.20
N PRO A 175 -20.07 -6.50 -8.08
CA PRO A 175 -21.48 -6.07 -8.02
C PRO A 175 -21.74 -4.87 -8.94
N LEU A 176 -22.82 -4.90 -9.72
CA LEU A 176 -23.21 -3.80 -10.61
C LEU A 176 -23.49 -2.51 -9.81
N GLU A 177 -24.03 -2.63 -8.61
CA GLU A 177 -24.29 -1.50 -7.73
C GLU A 177 -23.00 -0.76 -7.36
N MET A 178 -21.90 -1.50 -7.09
CA MET A 178 -20.60 -0.94 -6.77
C MET A 178 -20.06 -0.10 -7.92
N VAL A 179 -20.03 -0.64 -9.15
CA VAL A 179 -19.56 0.12 -10.32
C VAL A 179 -20.47 1.31 -10.62
N THR A 180 -21.78 1.17 -10.41
CA THR A 180 -22.73 2.28 -10.58
C THR A 180 -22.39 3.46 -9.66
N LYS A 181 -22.08 3.21 -8.41
CA LYS A 181 -21.66 4.24 -7.44
C LYS A 181 -20.37 4.93 -7.87
N THR A 182 -19.39 4.15 -8.34
CA THR A 182 -18.12 4.70 -8.86
C THR A 182 -18.36 5.57 -10.10
N LEU A 183 -19.23 5.15 -11.04
CA LEU A 183 -19.59 5.95 -12.21
C LEU A 183 -20.34 7.23 -11.83
N GLN A 184 -21.27 7.16 -10.88
CA GLN A 184 -21.99 8.34 -10.35
C GLN A 184 -21.07 9.38 -9.72
N ALA A 185 -19.98 8.93 -9.09
CA ALA A 185 -18.95 9.83 -8.58
C ALA A 185 -18.06 10.36 -9.70
N ALA A 186 -17.70 9.54 -10.66
CA ALA A 186 -16.81 9.90 -11.76
C ALA A 186 -17.41 11.01 -12.65
N ILE A 187 -18.71 11.00 -12.92
CA ILE A 187 -19.38 12.08 -13.68
C ILE A 187 -19.41 13.43 -12.95
N ARG A 188 -19.11 13.46 -11.64
CA ARG A 188 -19.03 14.67 -10.82
C ARG A 188 -17.61 15.25 -10.72
N ILE A 189 -16.63 14.61 -11.35
CA ILE A 189 -15.23 15.05 -11.35
C ILE A 189 -15.14 16.41 -12.05
N ARG A 190 -14.49 17.37 -11.40
CA ARG A 190 -14.30 18.71 -11.93
C ARG A 190 -13.03 18.79 -12.77
N HIS A 191 -13.14 19.43 -13.92
CA HIS A 191 -12.01 19.72 -14.80
C HIS A 191 -12.31 20.91 -15.70
N ARG A 192 -11.28 21.70 -16.02
CA ARG A 192 -11.38 22.87 -16.93
C ARG A 192 -11.08 22.51 -18.39
N GLY A 193 -11.49 21.31 -18.81
CA GLY A 193 -11.34 20.75 -20.14
C GLY A 193 -12.47 19.76 -20.41
N THR A 194 -12.23 18.82 -21.32
CA THR A 194 -13.19 17.75 -21.64
C THR A 194 -12.89 16.51 -20.82
N VAL A 195 -13.90 15.96 -20.15
CA VAL A 195 -13.84 14.68 -19.44
C VAL A 195 -14.88 13.74 -20.00
N HIS A 196 -14.47 12.59 -20.47
CA HIS A 196 -15.39 11.51 -20.84
C HIS A 196 -15.16 10.33 -19.88
N VAL A 197 -16.24 9.89 -19.24
CA VAL A 197 -16.20 8.73 -18.35
C VAL A 197 -16.50 7.47 -19.18
N TRP A 198 -15.69 6.43 -19.00
CA TRP A 198 -15.77 5.18 -19.73
C TRP A 198 -15.87 4.00 -18.77
N LEU A 199 -16.81 3.09 -19.04
CA LEU A 199 -16.86 1.77 -18.45
C LEU A 199 -16.26 0.74 -19.41
N LEU A 200 -15.19 0.05 -18.99
CA LEU A 200 -14.54 -1.01 -19.75
C LEU A 200 -15.12 -2.36 -19.30
N ASP A 201 -16.18 -2.79 -19.95
CA ASP A 201 -16.93 -3.99 -19.60
C ASP A 201 -16.38 -5.22 -20.30
N GLU A 202 -15.78 -6.14 -19.52
CA GLU A 202 -15.19 -7.38 -20.04
C GLU A 202 -16.26 -8.40 -20.49
N GLY A 203 -17.49 -8.29 -19.97
CA GLY A 203 -18.57 -9.23 -20.21
C GLY A 203 -19.58 -8.80 -21.27
N ASP A 204 -19.59 -7.53 -21.67
CA ASP A 204 -20.62 -6.94 -22.52
C ASP A 204 -22.03 -7.08 -21.92
N ASP A 205 -22.16 -6.72 -20.64
CA ASP A 205 -23.34 -6.93 -19.81
C ASP A 205 -24.47 -5.95 -20.19
N PRO A 206 -25.69 -6.42 -20.49
CA PRO A 206 -26.82 -5.56 -20.86
C PRO A 206 -27.20 -4.57 -19.74
N ALA A 207 -27.16 -4.98 -18.47
CA ALA A 207 -27.50 -4.11 -17.35
C ALA A 207 -26.43 -3.03 -17.13
N ALA A 208 -25.15 -3.33 -17.39
CA ALA A 208 -24.09 -2.34 -17.38
C ALA A 208 -24.26 -1.31 -18.50
N LYS A 209 -24.69 -1.71 -19.70
CA LYS A 209 -25.02 -0.81 -20.81
C LYS A 209 -26.15 0.13 -20.45
N GLU A 210 -27.20 -0.38 -19.80
CA GLU A 210 -28.33 0.44 -19.34
C GLU A 210 -27.89 1.49 -18.30
N VAL A 211 -27.07 1.10 -17.34
CA VAL A 211 -26.46 2.03 -16.36
C VAL A 211 -25.67 3.11 -17.07
N CYS A 212 -24.82 2.74 -18.04
CA CYS A 212 -24.02 3.70 -18.79
C CYS A 212 -24.91 4.69 -19.58
N ALA A 213 -25.93 4.19 -20.27
CA ALA A 213 -26.88 5.02 -21.04
C ALA A 213 -27.60 6.02 -20.11
N ARG A 214 -28.09 5.55 -18.96
CA ARG A 214 -28.78 6.41 -17.97
C ARG A 214 -27.89 7.48 -17.37
N LEU A 215 -26.59 7.20 -17.17
CA LEU A 215 -25.63 8.13 -16.56
C LEU A 215 -24.90 9.02 -17.59
N GLY A 216 -25.09 8.80 -18.90
CA GLY A 216 -24.31 9.47 -19.94
C GLY A 216 -22.84 9.06 -19.98
N VAL A 217 -22.53 7.83 -19.57
CA VAL A 217 -21.19 7.24 -19.53
C VAL A 217 -20.95 6.43 -20.81
N HIS A 218 -19.77 6.51 -21.37
CA HIS A 218 -19.41 5.70 -22.52
C HIS A 218 -19.18 4.25 -22.12
N HIS A 219 -19.76 3.31 -22.86
CA HIS A 219 -19.55 1.88 -22.68
C HIS A 219 -18.55 1.37 -23.73
N PHE A 220 -17.57 0.58 -23.29
CA PHE A 220 -16.61 -0.08 -24.17
C PHE A 220 -16.51 -1.57 -23.80
N THR A 221 -16.52 -2.40 -24.82
CA THR A 221 -16.25 -3.83 -24.66
C THR A 221 -15.34 -4.34 -25.78
N ARG A 222 -14.48 -5.28 -25.47
CA ARG A 222 -13.66 -6.01 -26.44
C ARG A 222 -14.18 -7.43 -26.74
N LYS A 223 -15.32 -7.80 -26.17
CA LYS A 223 -15.94 -9.11 -26.36
C LYS A 223 -16.17 -9.39 -27.84
N GLY A 224 -15.80 -10.56 -28.30
CA GLY A 224 -15.95 -10.97 -29.70
C GLY A 224 -14.90 -10.43 -30.69
N VAL A 225 -14.00 -9.54 -30.27
CA VAL A 225 -12.97 -8.96 -31.15
C VAL A 225 -11.67 -9.75 -31.01
N ALA A 226 -11.36 -10.64 -31.94
CA ALA A 226 -10.24 -11.58 -31.88
C ALA A 226 -8.87 -10.90 -31.69
N ARG A 227 -8.64 -9.74 -32.35
CA ARG A 227 -7.38 -8.98 -32.23
C ARG A 227 -7.11 -8.49 -30.80
N TRP A 228 -8.15 -8.27 -29.98
CA TRP A 228 -8.07 -7.80 -28.60
C TRP A 228 -8.26 -8.90 -27.55
N ASN A 229 -8.39 -10.18 -27.97
CA ASN A 229 -8.59 -11.33 -27.09
C ASN A 229 -7.59 -12.44 -27.41
N ARG A 230 -6.30 -12.18 -27.18
CA ARG A 230 -5.19 -13.10 -27.44
C ARG A 230 -4.87 -13.96 -26.20
N ALA A 231 -4.12 -15.04 -26.41
CA ALA A 231 -3.66 -15.90 -25.31
C ALA A 231 -2.61 -15.21 -24.43
N GLU A 232 -1.77 -14.33 -25.02
CA GLU A 232 -0.63 -13.66 -24.37
C GLU A 232 -0.43 -12.26 -24.94
N GLY A 233 0.39 -11.45 -24.26
CA GLY A 233 0.84 -10.14 -24.72
C GLY A 233 -0.15 -9.01 -24.37
N ALA A 234 0.04 -7.85 -25.01
CA ALA A 234 -0.64 -6.60 -24.69
C ALA A 234 -2.18 -6.71 -24.68
N HIS A 235 -2.74 -7.62 -25.47
CA HIS A 235 -4.19 -7.85 -25.58
C HIS A 235 -4.62 -9.19 -25.01
N ARG A 236 -3.96 -9.65 -23.95
CA ARG A 236 -4.33 -10.92 -23.31
C ARG A 236 -5.76 -10.90 -22.81
N ALA A 237 -6.50 -11.96 -23.16
CA ALA A 237 -7.90 -12.14 -22.77
C ALA A 237 -8.06 -12.24 -21.25
N ARG A 238 -9.18 -11.78 -20.72
CA ARG A 238 -9.54 -11.85 -19.29
C ARG A 238 -8.54 -11.20 -18.35
N THR A 239 -7.90 -10.09 -18.81
CA THR A 239 -6.95 -9.32 -18.01
C THR A 239 -7.28 -7.84 -18.05
N LYS A 240 -7.01 -7.13 -16.96
CA LYS A 240 -7.19 -5.67 -16.85
C LYS A 240 -6.38 -4.95 -17.93
N HIS A 241 -5.07 -5.24 -18.03
CA HIS A 241 -4.20 -4.60 -19.01
C HIS A 241 -4.69 -4.82 -20.45
N GLY A 242 -5.15 -6.04 -20.79
CA GLY A 242 -5.66 -6.31 -22.13
C GLY A 242 -6.92 -5.52 -22.46
N ASN A 243 -7.81 -5.30 -21.49
CA ASN A 243 -9.01 -4.47 -21.67
C ASN A 243 -8.65 -2.99 -21.86
N TYR A 244 -7.76 -2.45 -21.01
CA TYR A 244 -7.26 -1.08 -21.15
C TYR A 244 -6.51 -0.83 -22.44
N ASN A 245 -5.69 -1.79 -22.91
CA ASN A 245 -4.96 -1.69 -24.16
C ASN A 245 -5.90 -1.74 -25.38
N ALA A 246 -6.95 -2.53 -25.33
CA ALA A 246 -7.97 -2.53 -26.37
C ALA A 246 -8.70 -1.18 -26.46
N TRP A 247 -9.04 -0.58 -25.33
CA TRP A 247 -9.60 0.77 -25.28
C TRP A 247 -8.59 1.82 -25.78
N LEU A 248 -7.32 1.70 -25.41
CA LEU A 248 -6.23 2.60 -25.83
C LEU A 248 -6.04 2.59 -27.35
N ASP A 249 -6.15 1.42 -27.98
CA ASP A 249 -6.10 1.26 -29.43
C ASP A 249 -7.32 1.89 -30.11
N ALA A 250 -8.51 1.65 -29.57
CA ALA A 250 -9.76 2.12 -30.18
C ALA A 250 -9.99 3.63 -30.00
N HIS A 251 -9.72 4.16 -28.83
CA HIS A 251 -10.16 5.50 -28.42
C HIS A 251 -9.05 6.41 -27.89
N GLY A 252 -7.91 5.86 -27.48
CA GLY A 252 -6.85 6.62 -26.81
C GLY A 252 -6.26 7.77 -27.65
N GLY A 253 -6.45 7.80 -28.99
CA GLY A 253 -6.01 8.90 -29.84
C GLY A 253 -6.78 10.20 -29.66
N ALA A 254 -7.99 10.15 -29.10
CA ALA A 254 -8.83 11.30 -28.87
C ALA A 254 -8.49 12.09 -27.59
N TYR A 255 -7.60 11.57 -26.73
CA TYR A 255 -7.32 12.12 -25.41
C TYR A 255 -5.83 12.41 -25.20
N ASP A 256 -5.56 13.38 -24.33
CA ASP A 256 -4.20 13.74 -23.90
C ASP A 256 -3.76 12.85 -22.74
N PHE A 257 -4.72 12.56 -21.85
CA PHE A 257 -4.52 11.75 -20.66
C PHE A 257 -5.68 10.77 -20.47
N PHE A 258 -5.41 9.65 -19.81
CA PHE A 258 -6.45 8.96 -19.07
C PHE A 258 -6.18 9.00 -17.57
N ALA A 259 -7.23 8.92 -16.78
CA ALA A 259 -7.19 8.72 -15.35
C ALA A 259 -8.01 7.48 -15.01
N SER A 260 -7.66 6.73 -13.98
CA SER A 260 -8.40 5.51 -13.68
C SER A 260 -8.48 5.17 -12.20
N VAL A 261 -9.59 4.50 -11.88
CA VAL A 261 -9.82 3.85 -10.59
C VAL A 261 -10.35 2.44 -10.80
N ASP A 262 -10.15 1.58 -9.81
CA ASP A 262 -10.82 0.28 -9.76
C ASP A 262 -12.31 0.46 -9.46
N THR A 263 -13.13 -0.54 -9.77
CA THR A 263 -14.59 -0.54 -9.60
C THR A 263 -15.07 -0.17 -8.20
N ASP A 264 -14.30 -0.51 -7.19
CA ASP A 264 -14.56 -0.27 -5.77
C ASP A 264 -13.99 1.03 -5.22
N HIS A 265 -13.35 1.85 -6.08
CA HIS A 265 -12.74 3.12 -5.69
C HIS A 265 -13.60 4.29 -6.17
N VAL A 266 -14.27 4.95 -5.24
CA VAL A 266 -15.12 6.11 -5.52
C VAL A 266 -14.25 7.37 -5.59
N PRO A 267 -14.12 8.00 -6.78
CA PRO A 267 -13.29 9.18 -6.95
C PRO A 267 -13.91 10.41 -6.30
N LEU A 268 -13.06 11.31 -5.79
CA LEU A 268 -13.46 12.59 -5.27
C LEU A 268 -13.60 13.63 -6.42
N PRO A 269 -14.46 14.64 -6.27
CA PRO A 269 -14.69 15.64 -7.33
C PRO A 269 -13.44 16.41 -7.77
N ASN A 270 -12.42 16.54 -6.90
CA ASN A 270 -11.17 17.23 -7.19
C ASN A 270 -10.06 16.29 -7.76
N TYR A 271 -10.39 15.07 -8.10
CA TYR A 271 -9.45 14.06 -8.55
C TYR A 271 -8.50 14.57 -9.65
N LEU A 272 -9.05 15.08 -10.74
CA LEU A 272 -8.26 15.58 -11.88
C LEU A 272 -7.55 16.89 -11.55
N GLU A 273 -8.14 17.76 -10.76
CA GLU A 273 -7.52 19.03 -10.32
C GLU A 273 -6.21 18.79 -9.56
N ARG A 274 -6.16 17.71 -8.76
CA ARG A 274 -4.99 17.36 -7.93
C ARG A 274 -3.92 16.58 -8.66
N MET A 275 -4.22 15.99 -9.81
CA MET A 275 -3.28 15.16 -10.57
C MET A 275 -2.73 15.83 -11.82
N LEU A 276 -3.61 16.48 -12.60
CA LEU A 276 -3.25 16.92 -13.95
C LEU A 276 -2.27 18.09 -13.99
N GLY A 277 -2.19 18.88 -12.91
CA GLY A 277 -1.27 20.01 -12.85
C GLY A 277 0.20 19.61 -13.01
N TYR A 278 0.58 18.43 -12.54
CA TYR A 278 1.96 17.94 -12.65
C TYR A 278 2.37 17.60 -14.09
N PHE A 279 1.41 17.34 -14.98
CA PHE A 279 1.70 17.11 -16.42
C PHE A 279 2.09 18.37 -17.19
N ARG A 280 2.06 19.56 -16.56
CA ARG A 280 2.74 20.74 -17.11
C ARG A 280 4.23 20.53 -17.29
N ASP A 281 4.84 19.65 -16.48
CA ASP A 281 6.18 19.11 -16.77
C ASP A 281 6.06 18.08 -17.91
N PRO A 282 6.64 18.37 -19.09
CA PRO A 282 6.51 17.51 -20.27
C PRO A 282 7.13 16.13 -20.08
N ASP A 283 8.02 15.96 -19.10
CA ASP A 283 8.68 14.68 -18.82
C ASP A 283 7.91 13.80 -17.83
N VAL A 284 6.75 14.26 -17.31
CA VAL A 284 5.87 13.44 -16.46
C VAL A 284 5.01 12.52 -17.33
N GLY A 285 5.24 11.21 -17.19
CA GLY A 285 4.50 10.17 -17.91
C GLY A 285 3.25 9.70 -17.15
N PHE A 286 3.31 9.66 -15.81
CA PHE A 286 2.15 9.34 -14.97
C PHE A 286 2.23 10.00 -13.59
N VAL A 287 1.05 10.13 -12.99
CA VAL A 287 0.84 10.64 -11.62
C VAL A 287 0.00 9.62 -10.87
N ILE A 288 0.31 9.39 -9.61
CA ILE A 288 -0.40 8.46 -8.74
C ILE A 288 -0.73 9.11 -7.40
N GLY A 289 -1.82 8.66 -6.78
CA GLY A 289 -2.22 8.99 -5.44
C GLY A 289 -2.30 7.76 -4.53
N PRO A 290 -2.59 7.95 -3.23
CA PRO A 290 -2.73 6.86 -2.28
C PRO A 290 -4.00 6.05 -2.55
N GLN A 291 -3.96 4.76 -2.17
CA GLN A 291 -5.15 3.97 -1.91
C GLN A 291 -5.58 4.19 -0.47
N VAL A 292 -6.87 4.41 -0.25
CA VAL A 292 -7.47 4.60 1.07
C VAL A 292 -8.69 3.71 1.18
N TYR A 293 -8.77 2.89 2.24
CA TYR A 293 -9.89 2.00 2.47
C TYR A 293 -10.97 2.66 3.32
N GLY A 294 -12.14 2.87 2.74
CA GLY A 294 -13.28 3.49 3.40
C GLY A 294 -14.08 2.55 4.31
N ASN A 295 -14.03 1.24 4.07
CA ASN A 295 -14.69 0.20 4.89
C ASN A 295 -13.86 -0.14 6.15
N TYR A 296 -13.49 0.89 6.93
CA TYR A 296 -12.56 0.82 8.06
C TYR A 296 -13.22 0.25 9.34
N ASP A 297 -13.88 -0.92 9.23
CA ASP A 297 -14.69 -1.50 10.30
C ASP A 297 -14.07 -2.74 10.94
N THR A 298 -13.49 -3.65 10.13
CA THR A 298 -12.95 -4.90 10.62
C THR A 298 -11.50 -4.77 11.10
N LEU A 299 -11.05 -5.69 11.97
CA LEU A 299 -9.65 -5.77 12.39
C LEU A 299 -8.71 -5.95 11.18
N VAL A 300 -9.11 -6.79 10.22
CA VAL A 300 -8.32 -7.09 9.01
C VAL A 300 -8.17 -5.85 8.16
N THR A 301 -9.28 -5.14 7.87
CA THR A 301 -9.24 -3.91 7.04
C THR A 301 -8.38 -2.82 7.70
N LYS A 302 -8.55 -2.61 9.02
CA LYS A 302 -7.76 -1.60 9.77
C LYS A 302 -6.26 -1.89 9.72
N ALA A 303 -5.89 -3.15 9.94
CA ALA A 303 -4.49 -3.55 9.91
C ALA A 303 -3.91 -3.57 8.48
N ALA A 304 -4.70 -3.95 7.48
CA ALA A 304 -4.33 -3.91 6.07
C ALA A 304 -4.12 -2.46 5.58
N GLU A 305 -5.01 -1.53 5.97
CA GLU A 305 -4.85 -0.10 5.67
C GLU A 305 -3.57 0.45 6.28
N SER A 306 -3.33 0.17 7.57
CA SER A 306 -2.11 0.59 8.25
C SER A 306 -0.85 0.02 7.56
N GLN A 307 -0.88 -1.23 7.11
CA GLN A 307 0.24 -1.87 6.40
C GLN A 307 0.52 -1.21 5.05
N GLN A 308 -0.49 -1.10 4.19
CA GLN A 308 -0.29 -0.57 2.84
C GLN A 308 0.07 0.91 2.85
N PHE A 309 -0.40 1.65 3.85
CA PHE A 309 -0.17 3.08 3.91
C PHE A 309 1.30 3.47 4.15
N LEU A 310 2.12 2.57 4.70
CA LEU A 310 3.57 2.77 4.74
C LEU A 310 4.16 2.89 3.33
N PHE A 311 3.71 2.05 2.39
CA PHE A 311 4.14 2.14 1.01
C PHE A 311 3.72 3.48 0.39
N HIS A 312 2.47 3.88 0.55
CA HIS A 312 1.96 5.14 0.01
C HIS A 312 2.61 6.35 0.69
N ALA A 313 2.56 6.41 2.02
CA ALA A 313 2.94 7.63 2.74
C ALA A 313 4.45 7.84 2.90
N LEU A 314 5.27 6.82 2.72
CA LEU A 314 6.72 6.95 2.85
C LEU A 314 7.46 6.55 1.57
N ILE A 315 7.28 5.32 1.11
CA ILE A 315 8.09 4.77 0.01
C ILE A 315 7.81 5.51 -1.31
N GLN A 316 6.56 5.75 -1.63
CA GLN A 316 6.18 6.53 -2.82
C GLN A 316 6.65 7.99 -2.75
N ARG A 317 6.58 8.62 -1.58
CA ARG A 317 7.14 9.97 -1.37
C ARG A 317 8.66 9.99 -1.53
N ALA A 318 9.36 8.96 -1.06
CA ALA A 318 10.80 8.80 -1.30
C ALA A 318 11.11 8.66 -2.81
N GLY A 319 10.26 7.93 -3.55
CA GLY A 319 10.33 7.81 -5.01
C GLY A 319 10.29 9.15 -5.74
N ASN A 320 9.60 10.15 -5.22
CA ASN A 320 9.58 11.51 -5.77
C ASN A 320 10.99 12.15 -5.88
N ARG A 321 11.93 11.77 -4.99
CA ARG A 321 13.34 12.22 -5.06
C ARG A 321 13.97 11.89 -6.41
N TYR A 322 13.63 10.73 -6.93
CA TYR A 322 14.21 10.16 -8.14
C TYR A 322 13.33 10.35 -9.37
N GLY A 323 12.12 10.93 -9.21
CA GLY A 323 11.09 11.00 -10.25
C GLY A 323 10.69 9.60 -10.72
N ALA A 324 10.58 8.67 -9.76
CA ALA A 324 10.29 7.27 -9.97
C ALA A 324 9.36 6.65 -8.90
N PRO A 325 8.32 7.35 -8.39
CA PRO A 325 7.24 6.64 -7.73
C PRO A 325 6.74 5.49 -8.60
N MET A 326 6.40 4.36 -7.97
CA MET A 326 5.92 3.18 -8.67
C MET A 326 4.50 3.39 -9.18
N PHE A 327 4.21 2.99 -10.41
CA PHE A 327 2.85 3.01 -10.94
C PHE A 327 1.95 2.03 -10.16
N VAL A 328 0.74 2.45 -9.86
CA VAL A 328 -0.28 1.68 -9.14
C VAL A 328 -1.54 1.60 -9.98
N GLY A 329 -2.20 0.45 -9.99
CA GLY A 329 -3.32 0.13 -10.88
C GLY A 329 -4.60 0.93 -10.63
N THR A 330 -4.69 1.73 -9.56
CA THR A 330 -5.81 2.61 -9.23
C THR A 330 -5.31 3.97 -8.75
N SER A 331 -6.18 4.97 -8.64
CA SER A 331 -5.83 6.34 -8.24
C SER A 331 -4.66 6.91 -9.05
N ASN A 332 -4.75 6.80 -10.37
CA ASN A 332 -3.70 7.22 -11.29
C ASN A 332 -4.21 8.11 -12.42
N ALA A 333 -3.27 8.85 -13.03
CA ALA A 333 -3.44 9.51 -14.31
C ALA A 333 -2.19 9.27 -15.18
N VAL A 334 -2.37 9.06 -16.48
CA VAL A 334 -1.31 8.65 -17.40
C VAL A 334 -1.36 9.50 -18.66
N ARG A 335 -0.19 9.95 -19.12
CA ARG A 335 -0.01 10.60 -20.42
C ARG A 335 -0.11 9.56 -21.54
N ILE A 336 -1.12 9.65 -22.38
CA ILE A 336 -1.40 8.65 -23.43
C ILE A 336 -0.25 8.50 -24.40
N SER A 337 0.41 9.59 -24.80
CA SER A 337 1.58 9.52 -25.68
C SER A 337 2.75 8.73 -25.10
N ALA A 338 2.98 8.83 -23.78
CA ALA A 338 4.02 8.05 -23.10
C ALA A 338 3.66 6.57 -23.01
N LEU A 339 2.38 6.25 -22.74
CA LEU A 339 1.91 4.89 -22.66
C LEU A 339 1.93 4.19 -24.03
N LYS A 340 1.47 4.87 -25.09
CA LYS A 340 1.51 4.35 -26.46
C LYS A 340 2.95 4.06 -26.94
N GLN A 341 3.91 4.91 -26.52
CA GLN A 341 5.32 4.72 -26.87
C GLN A 341 5.88 3.38 -26.35
N ILE A 342 5.43 2.90 -25.21
CA ILE A 342 5.87 1.62 -24.63
C ILE A 342 4.99 0.43 -25.00
N GLY A 343 3.98 0.63 -25.85
CA GLY A 343 3.08 -0.41 -26.35
C GLY A 343 1.88 -0.69 -25.44
N GLY A 344 1.53 0.23 -24.53
CA GLY A 344 0.40 0.08 -23.60
C GLY A 344 0.80 -0.45 -22.22
N LEU A 345 -0.18 -0.92 -21.47
CA LEU A 345 0.02 -1.60 -20.18
C LEU A 345 0.68 -2.97 -20.40
N TYR A 346 1.60 -3.35 -19.52
CA TYR A 346 2.43 -4.53 -19.68
C TYR A 346 1.71 -5.82 -19.27
N ASP A 347 1.96 -6.94 -19.99
CA ASP A 347 1.42 -8.26 -19.64
C ASP A 347 2.15 -8.85 -18.43
N SER A 348 1.65 -8.59 -17.24
CA SER A 348 2.14 -9.10 -15.97
C SER A 348 0.99 -9.27 -14.98
N ILE A 349 1.21 -10.06 -13.91
CA ILE A 349 0.28 -10.18 -12.78
C ILE A 349 0.17 -8.83 -12.04
N THR A 350 1.26 -8.08 -11.96
CA THR A 350 1.31 -6.69 -11.50
C THR A 350 1.65 -5.81 -12.71
N GLU A 351 0.64 -5.65 -13.57
CA GLU A 351 0.76 -4.88 -14.82
C GLU A 351 1.19 -3.44 -14.57
N ASP A 352 0.80 -2.90 -13.43
CA ASP A 352 1.09 -1.56 -12.97
C ASP A 352 2.60 -1.36 -12.71
N MET A 353 3.19 -2.15 -11.79
CA MET A 353 4.63 -2.07 -11.52
C MET A 353 5.45 -2.25 -12.80
N ALA A 354 5.11 -3.24 -13.61
CA ALA A 354 5.80 -3.56 -14.84
C ALA A 354 5.72 -2.42 -15.86
N THR A 355 4.53 -1.83 -16.04
CA THR A 355 4.30 -0.68 -16.93
C THR A 355 5.08 0.55 -16.47
N GLY A 356 5.05 0.88 -15.18
CA GLY A 356 5.81 2.00 -14.61
C GLY A 356 7.32 1.83 -14.82
N PHE A 357 7.83 0.62 -14.65
CA PHE A 357 9.23 0.30 -14.87
C PHE A 357 9.65 0.52 -16.35
N GLU A 358 8.87 0.00 -17.30
CA GLU A 358 9.13 0.18 -18.73
C GLU A 358 9.02 1.66 -19.16
N MET A 359 8.05 2.41 -18.62
CA MET A 359 7.94 3.83 -18.89
C MET A 359 9.16 4.60 -18.40
N HIS A 360 9.69 4.31 -17.21
CA HIS A 360 10.90 4.94 -16.69
C HIS A 360 12.18 4.59 -17.49
N ARG A 361 12.19 3.46 -18.19
CA ARG A 361 13.27 3.07 -19.10
C ARG A 361 13.21 3.84 -20.43
N ALA A 362 12.04 4.23 -20.87
CA ALA A 362 11.84 4.98 -22.10
C ALA A 362 12.25 6.47 -21.95
N ARG A 363 12.46 7.14 -23.08
CA ARG A 363 12.76 8.56 -23.14
C ARG A 363 11.62 9.31 -23.80
N ASN A 364 11.30 10.48 -23.30
CA ASN A 364 10.37 11.40 -23.93
C ASN A 364 10.97 11.84 -25.29
N PRO A 365 10.32 11.56 -26.42
CA PRO A 365 10.86 11.87 -27.74
C PRO A 365 11.02 13.38 -28.01
N ARG A 366 10.24 14.22 -27.29
CA ARG A 366 10.30 15.69 -27.43
C ARG A 366 11.47 16.33 -26.69
N THR A 367 11.86 15.77 -25.55
CA THR A 367 12.89 16.38 -24.67
C THR A 367 14.19 15.57 -24.61
N GLY A 368 14.20 14.32 -25.08
CA GLY A 368 15.30 13.37 -24.95
C GLY A 368 15.52 12.84 -23.52
N ARG A 369 14.77 13.34 -22.53
CA ARG A 369 14.92 12.95 -21.12
C ARG A 369 14.13 11.69 -20.81
N LYS A 370 14.54 10.95 -19.77
CA LYS A 370 13.78 9.81 -19.25
C LYS A 370 12.43 10.26 -18.70
N TRP A 371 11.36 9.51 -18.99
CA TRP A 371 10.07 9.73 -18.38
C TRP A 371 10.17 9.68 -16.85
N ARG A 372 9.38 10.50 -16.20
CA ARG A 372 9.29 10.62 -14.74
C ARG A 372 7.86 10.35 -14.29
N SER A 373 7.71 10.05 -13.03
CA SER A 373 6.42 9.99 -12.37
C SER A 373 6.38 10.89 -11.15
N VAL A 374 5.16 11.16 -10.67
CA VAL A 374 4.89 11.96 -9.49
C VAL A 374 3.93 11.19 -8.60
N TYR A 375 4.20 11.16 -7.31
CA TYR A 375 3.25 10.71 -6.30
C TYR A 375 2.72 11.93 -5.53
N THR A 376 1.39 12.14 -5.52
CA THR A 376 0.73 13.12 -4.66
C THR A 376 0.18 12.42 -3.41
N PRO A 377 0.36 13.00 -2.20
CA PRO A 377 -0.23 12.45 -0.98
C PRO A 377 -1.73 12.75 -0.83
N ASP A 378 -2.32 13.50 -1.76
CA ASP A 378 -3.72 13.87 -1.72
C ASP A 378 -4.62 12.65 -1.87
N VAL A 379 -5.64 12.54 -1.02
CA VAL A 379 -6.67 11.52 -1.18
C VAL A 379 -7.53 11.88 -2.39
N LEU A 380 -7.56 10.99 -3.37
CA LEU A 380 -8.21 11.19 -4.66
C LEU A 380 -9.42 10.29 -4.85
N ALA A 381 -9.40 9.14 -4.25
CA ALA A 381 -10.47 8.16 -4.24
C ALA A 381 -10.43 7.35 -2.96
N VAL A 382 -11.58 6.82 -2.57
CA VAL A 382 -11.72 5.95 -1.40
C VAL A 382 -12.34 4.64 -1.84
N GLY A 383 -11.68 3.53 -1.52
CA GLY A 383 -12.06 2.19 -1.98
C GLY A 383 -12.37 1.24 -0.85
N GLU A 384 -12.47 -0.04 -1.20
CA GLU A 384 -12.71 -1.12 -0.25
C GLU A 384 -11.44 -1.93 -0.01
N GLY A 385 -11.11 -2.15 1.27
CA GLY A 385 -10.06 -3.06 1.69
C GLY A 385 -10.60 -4.46 1.99
N PRO A 386 -9.72 -5.46 2.10
CA PRO A 386 -10.09 -6.82 2.46
C PRO A 386 -10.69 -6.89 3.86
N THR A 387 -11.82 -7.58 4.01
CA THR A 387 -12.51 -7.75 5.30
C THR A 387 -12.22 -9.09 5.97
N ALA A 388 -11.74 -10.07 5.20
CA ALA A 388 -11.37 -11.42 5.64
C ALA A 388 -9.86 -11.67 5.50
N TRP A 389 -9.31 -12.57 6.32
CA TRP A 389 -7.92 -13.00 6.23
C TRP A 389 -7.60 -13.69 4.90
N THR A 390 -8.55 -14.49 4.38
CA THR A 390 -8.42 -15.17 3.08
C THR A 390 -8.21 -14.17 1.95
N ASP A 391 -9.01 -13.11 1.92
CA ASP A 391 -8.93 -12.08 0.89
C ASP A 391 -7.64 -11.26 1.02
N PHE A 392 -7.25 -10.92 2.25
CA PHE A 392 -6.00 -10.24 2.54
C PHE A 392 -4.78 -11.05 2.10
N PHE A 393 -4.68 -12.33 2.51
CA PHE A 393 -3.54 -13.17 2.12
C PHE A 393 -3.49 -13.48 0.62
N THR A 394 -4.66 -13.59 -0.02
CA THR A 394 -4.73 -13.73 -1.48
C THR A 394 -4.20 -12.48 -2.19
N GLN A 395 -4.51 -11.30 -1.69
CA GLN A 395 -3.99 -10.03 -2.19
C GLN A 395 -2.46 -9.94 -2.00
N GLN A 396 -1.95 -10.28 -0.81
CA GLN A 396 -0.51 -10.29 -0.50
C GLN A 396 0.26 -11.32 -1.35
N LEU A 397 -0.32 -12.50 -1.57
CA LEU A 397 0.24 -13.53 -2.45
C LEU A 397 0.37 -13.02 -3.89
N ARG A 398 -0.65 -12.34 -4.40
CA ARG A 398 -0.66 -11.76 -5.74
C ARG A 398 0.41 -10.67 -5.90
N TRP A 399 0.49 -9.74 -4.95
CA TRP A 399 1.47 -8.65 -5.01
C TRP A 399 2.91 -9.15 -4.92
N SER A 400 3.20 -10.05 -3.99
CA SER A 400 4.54 -10.64 -3.87
C SER A 400 4.90 -11.47 -5.11
N ARG A 401 3.96 -12.25 -5.65
CA ARG A 401 4.19 -13.06 -6.86
C ARG A 401 4.51 -12.19 -8.07
N GLY A 402 3.73 -11.13 -8.29
CA GLY A 402 3.96 -10.19 -9.39
C GLY A 402 5.31 -9.47 -9.27
N THR A 403 5.71 -9.12 -8.04
CA THR A 403 7.05 -8.54 -7.79
C THR A 403 8.16 -9.52 -8.15
N TYR A 404 8.06 -10.80 -7.75
CA TYR A 404 9.06 -11.80 -8.12
C TYR A 404 9.13 -12.02 -9.64
N GLU A 405 8.00 -12.03 -10.33
CA GLU A 405 7.99 -12.12 -11.79
C GLU A 405 8.64 -10.91 -12.45
N THR A 406 8.40 -9.70 -11.94
CA THR A 406 9.03 -8.48 -12.43
C THR A 406 10.55 -8.50 -12.21
N ILE A 407 11.01 -9.00 -11.06
CA ILE A 407 12.44 -9.20 -10.79
C ILE A 407 13.06 -10.15 -11.81
N LEU A 408 12.44 -11.30 -12.02
CA LEU A 408 12.99 -12.35 -12.89
C LEU A 408 12.98 -11.96 -14.37
N LYS A 409 11.93 -11.24 -14.84
CA LYS A 409 11.73 -10.96 -16.28
C LYS A 409 12.24 -9.61 -16.73
N GLN A 410 12.23 -8.58 -15.87
CA GLN A 410 12.39 -7.18 -16.32
C GLN A 410 13.49 -6.43 -15.59
N TYR A 411 13.66 -6.62 -14.28
CA TYR A 411 14.52 -5.79 -13.44
C TYR A 411 15.96 -5.71 -13.97
N TRP A 412 16.51 -6.82 -14.44
CA TRP A 412 17.88 -6.89 -15.00
C TRP A 412 18.10 -5.99 -16.22
N LYS A 413 17.05 -5.73 -17.01
CA LYS A 413 17.10 -4.77 -18.13
C LYS A 413 17.28 -3.33 -17.63
N GLY A 414 16.92 -3.05 -16.39
CA GLY A 414 17.06 -1.76 -15.74
C GLY A 414 18.51 -1.33 -15.53
N PHE A 415 19.41 -2.28 -15.24
CA PHE A 415 20.82 -1.98 -14.96
C PHE A 415 21.49 -1.16 -16.09
N PHE A 416 21.14 -1.42 -17.33
CA PHE A 416 21.71 -0.77 -18.48
C PHE A 416 20.87 0.38 -19.04
N SER A 417 19.68 0.60 -18.52
CA SER A 417 18.72 1.54 -19.11
C SER A 417 18.17 2.58 -18.14
N LEU A 418 18.20 2.35 -16.84
CA LEU A 418 17.74 3.31 -15.83
C LEU A 418 18.90 4.18 -15.31
N PRO A 419 18.66 5.46 -15.03
CA PRO A 419 19.58 6.25 -14.21
C PRO A 419 19.76 5.61 -12.83
N VAL A 420 20.98 5.71 -12.26
CA VAL A 420 21.36 5.06 -10.99
C VAL A 420 20.36 5.34 -9.86
N GLY A 421 19.89 6.59 -9.71
CA GLY A 421 18.91 6.92 -8.67
C GLY A 421 17.56 6.24 -8.87
N LYS A 422 17.09 6.06 -10.10
CA LYS A 422 15.86 5.30 -10.37
C LYS A 422 16.05 3.81 -10.12
N LEU A 423 17.18 3.26 -10.57
CA LEU A 423 17.52 1.86 -10.31
C LEU A 423 17.57 1.58 -8.80
N PHE A 424 18.27 2.43 -8.05
CA PHE A 424 18.33 2.35 -6.60
C PHE A 424 16.94 2.37 -5.94
N ASN A 425 16.07 3.31 -6.36
CA ASN A 425 14.70 3.40 -5.85
C ASN A 425 13.89 2.12 -6.13
N TYR A 426 13.98 1.60 -7.36
CA TYR A 426 13.33 0.33 -7.69
C TYR A 426 13.89 -0.83 -6.89
N THR A 427 15.22 -0.90 -6.70
CA THR A 427 15.86 -1.94 -5.86
C THR A 427 15.26 -1.92 -4.45
N MET A 428 15.17 -0.75 -3.82
CA MET A 428 14.62 -0.61 -2.47
C MET A 428 13.16 -1.05 -2.37
N MET A 429 12.37 -0.83 -3.42
CA MET A 429 10.97 -1.26 -3.45
C MET A 429 10.81 -2.77 -3.67
N ILE A 430 11.51 -3.33 -4.65
CA ILE A 430 11.31 -4.73 -5.05
C ILE A 430 11.92 -5.75 -4.10
N ILE A 431 12.96 -5.38 -3.32
CA ILE A 431 13.63 -6.32 -2.39
C ILE A 431 12.80 -6.59 -1.13
N PHE A 432 11.75 -5.82 -0.85
CA PHE A 432 10.93 -5.98 0.35
C PHE A 432 10.37 -7.41 0.50
N TYR A 433 9.69 -7.91 -0.54
CA TYR A 433 9.11 -9.25 -0.50
C TYR A 433 10.16 -10.37 -0.45
N PRO A 434 11.22 -10.37 -1.30
CA PRO A 434 12.29 -11.37 -1.21
C PRO A 434 12.97 -11.39 0.16
N MET A 435 13.31 -10.24 0.72
CA MET A 435 13.95 -10.16 2.03
C MET A 435 13.04 -10.69 3.14
N SER A 436 11.77 -10.31 3.15
CA SER A 436 10.80 -10.82 4.12
C SER A 436 10.62 -12.33 4.01
N ALA A 437 10.53 -12.86 2.78
CA ALA A 437 10.40 -14.29 2.51
C ALA A 437 11.63 -15.08 2.95
N LEU A 438 12.81 -14.62 2.54
CA LEU A 438 14.08 -15.28 2.88
C LEU A 438 14.34 -15.22 4.38
N ASN A 439 14.12 -14.09 5.04
CA ASN A 439 14.25 -13.98 6.49
C ASN A 439 13.38 -15.01 7.20
N TRP A 440 12.15 -15.21 6.76
CA TRP A 440 11.23 -16.16 7.38
C TRP A 440 11.67 -17.61 7.17
N ILE A 441 12.13 -17.95 5.96
CA ILE A 441 12.66 -19.28 5.63
C ILE A 441 13.95 -19.56 6.42
N LEU A 442 14.87 -18.60 6.45
CA LEU A 442 16.14 -18.73 7.17
C LEU A 442 15.93 -18.80 8.69
N ALA A 443 14.97 -18.08 9.25
CA ALA A 443 14.59 -18.18 10.65
C ALA A 443 14.08 -19.57 10.99
N ALA A 444 13.21 -20.16 10.17
CA ALA A 444 12.72 -21.53 10.36
C ALA A 444 13.85 -22.56 10.23
N LEU A 445 14.71 -22.39 9.23
CA LEU A 445 15.89 -23.24 9.04
C LEU A 445 16.83 -23.16 10.25
N SER A 446 17.15 -21.95 10.72
CA SER A 446 18.02 -21.75 11.88
C SER A 446 17.45 -22.39 13.16
N CYS A 447 16.14 -22.26 13.39
CA CYS A 447 15.50 -22.94 14.52
C CYS A 447 15.59 -24.47 14.40
N ALA A 448 15.33 -25.03 13.23
CA ALA A 448 15.43 -26.48 13.01
C ALA A 448 16.86 -27.01 13.16
N LEU A 449 17.84 -26.30 12.62
CA LEU A 449 19.27 -26.71 12.70
C LEU A 449 19.80 -26.62 14.13
N PHE A 450 19.54 -25.51 14.83
CA PHE A 450 20.04 -25.35 16.20
C PHE A 450 19.28 -26.22 17.19
N LEU A 451 17.99 -26.03 17.31
CA LEU A 451 17.17 -26.67 18.34
C LEU A 451 16.94 -28.15 18.07
N GLY A 452 16.88 -28.56 16.77
CA GLY A 452 16.66 -29.93 16.36
C GLY A 452 17.94 -30.76 16.16
N MET A 453 19.04 -30.14 15.71
CA MET A 453 20.25 -30.85 15.32
C MET A 453 21.50 -30.44 16.10
N GLY A 454 21.43 -29.40 16.95
CA GLY A 454 22.58 -28.91 17.72
C GLY A 454 23.64 -28.18 16.88
N ALA A 455 23.29 -27.72 15.67
CA ALA A 455 24.18 -26.92 14.86
C ALA A 455 24.22 -25.47 15.41
N SER A 456 25.40 -24.84 15.40
CA SER A 456 25.58 -23.49 15.92
C SER A 456 26.51 -22.70 15.01
N GLY A 457 26.01 -21.65 14.36
CA GLY A 457 26.84 -20.82 13.48
C GLY A 457 27.76 -19.87 14.24
N VAL A 458 27.31 -19.40 15.41
CA VAL A 458 28.03 -18.46 16.26
C VAL A 458 28.00 -18.93 17.72
N GLN A 459 29.08 -18.64 18.45
CA GLN A 459 29.22 -18.86 19.88
C GLN A 459 29.44 -17.54 20.58
N ILE A 460 28.38 -17.00 21.17
CA ILE A 460 28.34 -15.70 21.82
C ILE A 460 27.57 -15.81 23.13
N ASP A 461 27.88 -14.94 24.08
CA ASP A 461 27.11 -14.85 25.30
C ASP A 461 25.66 -14.43 25.01
N PRO A 462 24.65 -15.22 25.43
CA PRO A 462 23.26 -14.94 25.16
C PRO A 462 22.77 -13.61 25.69
N THR A 463 23.29 -13.19 26.86
CA THR A 463 22.88 -11.94 27.53
C THR A 463 23.37 -10.74 26.73
N VAL A 464 24.64 -10.77 26.29
CA VAL A 464 25.22 -9.71 25.43
C VAL A 464 24.45 -9.62 24.11
N TRP A 465 24.18 -10.78 23.48
CA TRP A 465 23.40 -10.79 22.26
C TRP A 465 22.00 -10.22 22.44
N MET A 466 21.28 -10.65 23.49
CA MET A 466 19.93 -10.14 23.77
C MET A 466 19.91 -8.64 24.03
N MET A 467 20.92 -8.10 24.74
CA MET A 467 21.05 -6.65 24.96
C MET A 467 21.27 -5.91 23.64
N LEU A 468 22.22 -6.35 22.81
CA LEU A 468 22.54 -5.68 21.53
C LEU A 468 21.38 -5.77 20.55
N TYR A 469 20.81 -6.97 20.39
CA TYR A 469 19.66 -7.20 19.52
C TYR A 469 18.41 -6.46 19.99
N GLY A 470 18.15 -6.45 21.29
CA GLY A 470 17.03 -5.73 21.91
C GLY A 470 17.12 -4.22 21.66
N ASN A 471 18.31 -3.62 21.86
CA ASN A 471 18.54 -2.21 21.57
C ASN A 471 18.42 -1.88 20.09
N ALA A 472 18.97 -2.69 19.19
CA ALA A 472 18.83 -2.52 17.75
C ALA A 472 17.38 -2.61 17.31
N SER A 473 16.61 -3.58 17.85
CA SER A 473 15.19 -3.75 17.57
C SER A 473 14.35 -2.60 18.11
N ALA A 474 14.63 -2.11 19.33
CA ALA A 474 13.96 -0.94 19.91
C ALA A 474 14.17 0.32 19.06
N LEU A 475 15.39 0.57 18.57
CA LEU A 475 15.67 1.67 17.67
C LEU A 475 14.98 1.51 16.31
N GLN A 476 14.92 0.31 15.77
CA GLN A 476 14.19 0.01 14.53
C GLN A 476 12.68 0.28 14.68
N ILE A 477 12.07 -0.22 15.77
CA ILE A 477 10.67 0.04 16.10
C ILE A 477 10.45 1.53 16.35
N GLY A 478 11.36 2.19 17.07
CA GLY A 478 11.33 3.62 17.33
C GLY A 478 11.37 4.45 16.04
N LEU A 479 12.24 4.09 15.10
CA LEU A 479 12.31 4.74 13.78
C LEU A 479 11.00 4.55 13.01
N TYR A 480 10.45 3.33 13.01
CA TYR A 480 9.20 3.02 12.33
C TYR A 480 8.04 3.81 12.92
N THR A 481 7.83 3.76 14.23
CA THR A 481 6.71 4.43 14.91
C THR A 481 6.81 5.95 14.85
N TRP A 482 8.02 6.49 14.99
CA TRP A 482 8.27 7.92 14.80
C TRP A 482 7.88 8.39 13.40
N ASN A 483 8.27 7.63 12.39
CA ASN A 483 7.96 7.93 11.01
C ASN A 483 6.45 7.81 10.73
N ARG A 484 5.83 6.74 11.23
CA ARG A 484 4.41 6.45 11.00
C ARG A 484 3.47 7.49 11.63
N ARG A 485 3.83 8.13 12.74
CA ARG A 485 2.99 9.17 13.35
C ARG A 485 2.70 10.36 12.42
N HIS A 486 3.51 10.56 11.38
CA HIS A 486 3.33 11.61 10.37
C HIS A 486 2.80 11.06 9.03
N ASN A 487 2.77 9.76 8.87
CA ASN A 487 2.47 9.06 7.63
C ASN A 487 1.40 7.98 7.85
N VAL A 488 0.36 8.28 8.58
CA VAL A 488 -0.79 7.39 8.80
C VAL A 488 -1.90 7.66 7.78
N SER A 489 -2.75 6.67 7.59
CA SER A 489 -3.97 6.82 6.80
C SER A 489 -4.91 7.88 7.42
N PRO A 490 -5.70 8.60 6.62
CA PRO A 490 -6.73 9.50 7.14
C PRO A 490 -7.73 8.85 8.09
N HIS A 491 -7.87 7.51 8.05
CA HIS A 491 -8.76 6.75 8.93
C HIS A 491 -8.09 6.28 10.23
N GLU A 492 -6.76 6.31 10.30
CA GLU A 492 -6.04 5.98 11.54
C GLU A 492 -6.05 7.18 12.50
N PRO A 493 -6.11 6.91 13.83
CA PRO A 493 -5.93 7.97 14.82
C PRO A 493 -4.60 8.69 14.63
N GLU A 494 -4.61 10.01 14.76
CA GLU A 494 -3.39 10.82 14.72
C GLU A 494 -2.38 10.31 15.77
N GLY A 495 -1.13 10.12 15.37
CA GLY A 495 -0.08 9.62 16.26
C GLY A 495 -0.12 8.13 16.56
N SER A 496 -0.93 7.32 15.84
CA SER A 496 -1.05 5.87 16.06
C SER A 496 0.27 5.08 15.98
N GLY A 497 1.29 5.62 15.33
CA GLY A 497 2.57 4.95 15.11
C GLY A 497 2.52 3.75 14.16
N GLY A 498 1.34 3.34 13.69
CA GLY A 498 1.15 2.29 12.68
C GLY A 498 1.61 0.88 13.10
N LEU A 499 1.62 0.56 14.40
CA LEU A 499 2.03 -0.76 14.92
C LEU A 499 1.21 -1.91 14.31
N ALA A 500 -0.09 -1.69 14.08
CA ALA A 500 -0.95 -2.68 13.41
C ALA A 500 -0.43 -3.03 12.02
N GLY A 501 0.04 -2.05 11.25
CA GLY A 501 0.63 -2.26 9.93
C GLY A 501 1.97 -3.00 9.99
N MET A 502 2.81 -2.72 10.98
CA MET A 502 4.06 -3.44 11.21
C MET A 502 3.80 -4.92 11.54
N MET A 503 2.86 -5.17 12.45
CA MET A 503 2.43 -6.53 12.80
C MET A 503 1.88 -7.25 11.56
N MET A 504 0.99 -6.61 10.80
CA MET A 504 0.39 -7.20 9.60
C MET A 504 1.45 -7.57 8.55
N SER A 505 2.51 -6.77 8.41
CA SER A 505 3.65 -7.10 7.54
C SER A 505 4.40 -8.34 8.02
N ALA A 506 4.63 -8.47 9.33
CA ALA A 506 5.27 -9.64 9.92
C ALA A 506 4.39 -10.91 9.75
N LEU A 507 3.08 -10.79 9.98
CA LEU A 507 2.12 -11.90 9.81
C LEU A 507 2.01 -12.37 8.36
N SER A 508 2.38 -11.54 7.40
CA SER A 508 2.35 -11.87 5.97
C SER A 508 3.60 -12.61 5.50
N ALA A 509 4.69 -12.64 6.28
CA ALA A 509 5.96 -13.25 5.88
C ALA A 509 5.84 -14.73 5.47
N PRO A 510 5.04 -15.59 6.13
CA PRO A 510 4.79 -16.97 5.66
C PRO A 510 4.19 -17.02 4.25
N VAL A 511 3.31 -16.08 3.90
CA VAL A 511 2.69 -15.99 2.57
C VAL A 511 3.71 -15.57 1.53
N TYR A 512 4.60 -14.64 1.86
CA TYR A 512 5.70 -14.23 0.98
C TYR A 512 6.70 -15.37 0.73
N ALA A 513 7.02 -16.16 1.76
CA ALA A 513 7.86 -17.34 1.64
C ALA A 513 7.25 -18.36 0.67
N ARG A 514 5.97 -18.68 0.81
CA ARG A 514 5.25 -19.53 -0.13
C ARG A 514 5.29 -18.97 -1.55
N SER A 515 5.02 -17.67 -1.71
CA SER A 515 5.01 -16.99 -3.00
C SER A 515 6.39 -17.07 -3.69
N LEU A 516 7.47 -16.93 -2.93
CA LEU A 516 8.84 -17.07 -3.43
C LEU A 516 9.11 -18.49 -3.95
N LEU A 517 8.75 -19.51 -3.16
CA LEU A 517 8.88 -20.91 -3.57
C LEU A 517 8.08 -21.22 -4.85
N ASP A 518 6.83 -20.74 -4.91
CA ASP A 518 5.99 -20.90 -6.09
C ASP A 518 6.59 -20.17 -7.33
N ALA A 519 7.30 -19.05 -7.12
CA ALA A 519 8.00 -18.33 -8.20
C ALA A 519 9.22 -19.08 -8.70
N VAL A 520 10.06 -19.57 -7.80
CA VAL A 520 11.27 -20.34 -8.12
C VAL A 520 10.90 -21.65 -8.82
N LEU A 521 9.88 -22.34 -8.35
CA LEU A 521 9.37 -23.58 -8.94
C LEU A 521 8.53 -23.34 -10.22
N ARG A 522 8.43 -22.08 -10.70
CA ARG A 522 7.69 -21.69 -11.92
C ARG A 522 6.24 -22.21 -11.96
N ARG A 523 5.60 -22.36 -10.78
CA ARG A 523 4.21 -22.77 -10.72
C ARG A 523 3.33 -21.72 -11.38
N LYS A 524 2.38 -22.16 -12.23
CA LYS A 524 1.43 -21.25 -12.89
C LYS A 524 0.58 -20.56 -11.82
N SER A 525 0.47 -19.26 -11.91
CA SER A 525 -0.43 -18.46 -11.07
C SER A 525 -1.57 -17.93 -11.93
N SER A 526 -2.80 -18.09 -11.45
CA SER A 526 -3.97 -17.46 -12.05
C SER A 526 -4.24 -16.12 -11.36
N PHE A 527 -4.70 -15.16 -12.15
CA PHE A 527 -5.22 -13.90 -11.58
C PHE A 527 -6.53 -14.19 -10.86
N VAL A 528 -6.55 -13.98 -9.55
CA VAL A 528 -7.76 -14.10 -8.73
C VAL A 528 -8.19 -12.69 -8.35
N VAL A 529 -9.40 -12.32 -8.76
CA VAL A 529 -10.03 -11.07 -8.31
C VAL A 529 -10.36 -11.23 -6.83
N THR A 530 -9.93 -10.30 -5.99
CA THR A 530 -10.33 -10.28 -4.58
C THR A 530 -11.82 -9.98 -4.51
N PRO A 531 -12.64 -10.82 -3.82
CA PRO A 531 -14.04 -10.53 -3.61
C PRO A 531 -14.23 -9.19 -2.90
N LYS A 532 -15.31 -8.49 -3.26
CA LYS A 532 -15.60 -7.12 -2.78
C LYS A 532 -17.04 -7.04 -2.28
N GLY A 533 -17.35 -6.04 -1.47
CA GLY A 533 -18.67 -5.87 -0.86
C GLY A 533 -18.99 -6.98 0.13
N ASP A 534 -20.24 -7.42 0.14
CA ASP A 534 -20.74 -8.49 1.04
C ASP A 534 -20.25 -9.89 0.67
N SER A 535 -19.49 -10.06 -0.41
CA SER A 535 -19.02 -11.36 -0.93
C SER A 535 -17.64 -11.79 -0.40
N SER A 536 -17.26 -11.38 0.83
CA SER A 536 -15.98 -11.78 1.42
C SER A 536 -15.83 -13.30 1.53
N SER A 537 -14.61 -13.79 1.26
CA SER A 537 -14.31 -15.22 1.35
C SER A 537 -14.38 -15.70 2.80
N PRO A 538 -14.95 -16.90 3.06
CA PRO A 538 -14.97 -17.46 4.42
C PRO A 538 -13.55 -17.82 4.88
N ASP A 539 -13.19 -17.43 6.10
CA ASP A 539 -11.95 -17.86 6.74
C ASP A 539 -12.10 -19.26 7.32
N THR A 540 -11.16 -20.14 7.01
CA THR A 540 -11.09 -21.49 7.54
C THR A 540 -9.68 -21.83 8.00
N LEU A 541 -9.55 -22.68 9.04
CA LEU A 541 -8.26 -23.01 9.62
C LEU A 541 -7.28 -23.60 8.57
N PHE A 542 -7.71 -24.60 7.80
CA PHE A 542 -6.85 -25.29 6.84
C PHE A 542 -6.82 -24.64 5.45
N GLY A 543 -7.84 -23.87 5.08
CA GLY A 543 -7.86 -23.12 3.81
C GLY A 543 -7.01 -21.86 3.89
N THR A 544 -7.32 -20.99 4.84
CA THR A 544 -6.71 -19.67 5.00
C THR A 544 -5.30 -19.76 5.59
N PHE A 545 -5.12 -20.55 6.67
CA PHE A 545 -3.91 -20.49 7.51
C PHE A 545 -2.96 -21.69 7.31
N ARG A 546 -3.13 -22.52 6.28
CA ARG A 546 -2.32 -23.73 6.05
C ARG A 546 -0.80 -23.47 6.08
N ILE A 547 -0.34 -22.35 5.53
CA ILE A 547 1.08 -22.02 5.55
C ILE A 547 1.55 -21.57 6.95
N HIS A 548 0.71 -20.88 7.69
CA HIS A 548 0.99 -20.52 9.07
C HIS A 548 1.05 -21.77 9.96
N LEU A 549 0.13 -22.72 9.76
CA LEU A 549 0.16 -24.02 10.48
C LEU A 549 1.46 -24.79 10.21
N LEU A 550 1.97 -24.78 8.98
CA LEU A 550 3.25 -25.40 8.66
C LEU A 550 4.38 -24.77 9.48
N PHE A 551 4.47 -23.45 9.56
CA PHE A 551 5.51 -22.79 10.34
C PHE A 551 5.32 -22.95 11.85
N ILE A 552 4.08 -23.00 12.33
CA ILE A 552 3.77 -23.37 13.74
C ILE A 552 4.33 -24.74 14.06
N LEU A 553 4.16 -25.72 13.18
CA LEU A 553 4.73 -27.06 13.36
C LEU A 553 6.26 -27.03 13.33
N VAL A 554 6.88 -26.27 12.45
CA VAL A 554 8.35 -26.16 12.39
C VAL A 554 8.89 -25.52 13.67
N PHE A 555 8.40 -24.34 14.07
CA PHE A 555 8.93 -23.65 15.25
C PHE A 555 8.57 -24.38 16.55
N GLY A 556 7.32 -24.84 16.70
CA GLY A 556 6.87 -25.59 17.86
C GLY A 556 7.57 -26.96 17.97
N GLY A 557 7.73 -27.66 16.85
CA GLY A 557 8.46 -28.92 16.80
C GLY A 557 9.95 -28.73 17.12
N SER A 558 10.58 -27.66 16.65
CA SER A 558 11.98 -27.33 17.00
C SER A 558 12.14 -27.03 18.49
N ILE A 559 11.21 -26.27 19.08
CA ILE A 559 11.20 -26.00 20.53
C ILE A 559 11.05 -27.31 21.31
N ALA A 560 10.08 -28.17 20.96
CA ALA A 560 9.87 -29.45 21.63
C ALA A 560 11.09 -30.36 21.49
N ALA A 561 11.67 -30.48 20.29
CA ALA A 561 12.87 -31.26 20.02
C ALA A 561 14.06 -30.80 20.88
N SER A 562 14.23 -29.50 21.10
CA SER A 562 15.35 -28.96 21.88
C SER A 562 15.38 -29.45 23.33
N PHE A 563 14.23 -29.65 23.97
CA PHE A 563 14.13 -30.17 25.32
C PHE A 563 14.43 -31.68 25.37
N VAL A 564 14.02 -32.43 24.34
CA VAL A 564 14.26 -33.88 24.25
C VAL A 564 15.72 -34.18 23.92
N LEU A 565 16.33 -33.40 23.03
CA LEU A 565 17.67 -33.61 22.53
C LEU A 565 18.78 -32.88 23.32
N GLY A 566 18.39 -32.05 24.29
CA GLY A 566 19.33 -31.27 25.11
C GLY A 566 19.98 -30.07 24.41
N HIS A 567 19.42 -29.60 23.30
CA HIS A 567 19.92 -28.43 22.53
C HIS A 567 19.27 -27.11 22.94
N SER A 568 18.69 -27.03 24.13
CA SER A 568 18.01 -25.82 24.60
C SER A 568 18.99 -24.67 24.86
N HIS A 569 18.71 -23.49 24.28
CA HIS A 569 19.51 -22.28 24.46
C HIS A 569 18.59 -21.06 24.58
N PRO A 570 18.73 -20.20 25.60
CA PRO A 570 17.76 -19.12 25.89
C PRO A 570 17.50 -18.19 24.70
N ALA A 571 18.55 -17.74 24.00
CA ALA A 571 18.41 -16.84 22.86
C ALA A 571 17.62 -17.49 21.71
N MET A 572 17.93 -18.75 21.37
CA MET A 572 17.24 -19.47 20.29
C MET A 572 15.80 -19.83 20.65
N LEU A 573 15.55 -20.20 21.90
CA LEU A 573 14.19 -20.44 22.39
C LEU A 573 13.34 -19.16 22.35
N THR A 574 13.90 -18.01 22.77
CA THR A 574 13.24 -16.71 22.68
C THR A 574 12.92 -16.36 21.24
N TRP A 575 13.86 -16.53 20.33
CA TRP A 575 13.65 -16.28 18.90
C TRP A 575 12.59 -17.20 18.29
N ALA A 576 12.67 -18.50 18.57
CA ALA A 576 11.69 -19.48 18.09
C ALA A 576 10.28 -19.23 18.65
N ALA A 577 10.18 -18.84 19.93
CA ALA A 577 8.91 -18.48 20.56
C ALA A 577 8.29 -17.22 19.93
N MET A 578 9.09 -16.17 19.65
CA MET A 578 8.61 -15.00 18.94
C MET A 578 8.11 -15.35 17.53
N ALA A 579 8.85 -16.17 16.79
CA ALA A 579 8.45 -16.60 15.45
C ALA A 579 7.18 -17.47 15.49
N LEU A 580 7.06 -18.35 16.48
CA LEU A 580 5.84 -19.14 16.72
C LEU A 580 4.62 -18.24 17.01
N LEU A 581 4.78 -17.23 17.85
CA LEU A 581 3.72 -16.25 18.15
C LEU A 581 3.30 -15.46 16.90
N ILE A 582 4.25 -15.02 16.09
CA ILE A 582 3.97 -14.34 14.82
C ILE A 582 3.19 -15.26 13.88
N ALA A 583 3.59 -16.54 13.76
CA ALA A 583 2.89 -17.50 12.92
C ALA A 583 1.47 -17.81 13.44
N ALA A 584 1.26 -17.84 14.75
CA ALA A 584 -0.03 -18.14 15.37
C ALA A 584 -0.99 -16.93 15.42
N ALA A 585 -0.47 -15.71 15.45
CA ALA A 585 -1.25 -14.51 15.70
C ALA A 585 -2.44 -14.28 14.72
N PRO A 586 -2.35 -14.57 13.40
CA PRO A 586 -3.52 -14.42 12.52
C PRO A 586 -4.66 -15.39 12.90
N ILE A 587 -4.30 -16.61 13.31
CA ILE A 587 -5.28 -17.64 13.74
C ILE A 587 -5.96 -17.19 15.03
N LEU A 588 -5.20 -16.67 15.99
CA LEU A 588 -5.71 -16.13 17.24
C LEU A 588 -6.63 -14.92 17.00
N GLY A 589 -6.23 -14.01 16.11
CA GLY A 589 -7.03 -12.86 15.70
C GLY A 589 -8.34 -13.26 15.05
N TRP A 590 -8.32 -14.24 14.14
CA TRP A 590 -9.50 -14.81 13.53
C TRP A 590 -10.44 -15.44 14.57
N GLN A 591 -9.92 -16.29 15.46
CA GLN A 591 -10.73 -16.90 16.53
C GLN A 591 -11.35 -15.86 17.45
N TYR A 592 -10.61 -14.79 17.79
CA TYR A 592 -11.13 -13.69 18.58
C TYR A 592 -12.31 -13.00 17.88
N THR A 593 -12.18 -12.70 16.60
CA THR A 593 -13.26 -12.08 15.81
C THR A 593 -14.50 -12.97 15.77
N VAL A 594 -14.35 -14.28 15.47
CA VAL A 594 -15.46 -15.23 15.41
C VAL A 594 -16.18 -15.35 16.78
N ARG A 595 -15.43 -15.38 17.89
CA ARG A 595 -16.01 -15.44 19.24
C ARG A 595 -16.78 -14.16 19.57
N THR A 596 -16.24 -13.00 19.20
CA THR A 596 -16.85 -11.70 19.45
C THR A 596 -18.14 -11.53 18.67
N GLU A 597 -18.16 -11.95 17.40
CA GLU A 597 -19.37 -11.93 16.57
C GLU A 597 -20.46 -12.88 17.10
N LYS A 598 -20.08 -14.10 17.49
CA LYS A 598 -21.02 -15.04 18.12
C LYS A 598 -21.61 -14.48 19.42
N ARG A 599 -20.81 -13.77 20.21
CA ARG A 599 -21.29 -13.09 21.43
C ARG A 599 -22.28 -11.97 21.12
N LYS A 600 -21.95 -11.11 20.13
CA LYS A 600 -22.84 -10.03 19.69
C LYS A 600 -24.20 -10.58 19.20
N ARG A 601 -24.19 -11.65 18.38
CA ARG A 601 -25.44 -12.29 17.90
C ARG A 601 -26.30 -12.86 19.03
N ARG A 602 -25.70 -13.31 20.14
CA ARG A 602 -26.45 -13.80 21.31
C ARG A 602 -27.05 -12.68 22.15
N THR A 603 -26.44 -11.50 22.15
CA THR A 603 -26.89 -10.34 22.96
C THR A 603 -27.80 -9.39 22.18
N THR A 604 -27.82 -9.47 20.83
CA THR A 604 -28.73 -8.68 20.01
C THR A 604 -30.06 -9.43 19.90
N PRO A 605 -31.19 -8.85 20.34
CA PRO A 605 -32.50 -9.48 20.17
C PRO A 605 -32.75 -9.71 18.66
N PRO A 606 -33.48 -10.78 18.30
CA PRO A 606 -33.83 -11.03 16.91
C PRO A 606 -34.51 -9.78 16.30
N PRO A 607 -34.26 -9.45 15.02
CA PRO A 607 -34.92 -8.33 14.39
C PRO A 607 -36.43 -8.54 14.49
N GLN A 608 -37.16 -7.54 15.01
CA GLN A 608 -38.60 -7.58 15.06
C GLN A 608 -39.14 -7.78 13.63
N PRO A 609 -40.14 -8.65 13.44
CA PRO A 609 -40.77 -8.85 12.14
C PRO A 609 -41.24 -7.51 11.55
N ALA A 610 -41.12 -7.35 10.24
CA ALA A 610 -41.37 -6.08 9.55
C ALA A 610 -42.78 -5.50 9.80
N HIS A 611 -43.77 -6.35 10.08
CA HIS A 611 -45.13 -5.93 10.48
C HIS A 611 -45.20 -5.24 11.85
N VAL A 612 -44.36 -5.63 12.83
CA VAL A 612 -44.32 -4.96 14.14
C VAL A 612 -43.65 -3.56 14.06
N ARG A 613 -42.73 -3.37 13.14
CA ARG A 613 -42.13 -2.06 12.85
C ARG A 613 -43.11 -1.08 12.20
N ALA A 614 -43.93 -1.58 11.28
CA ALA A 614 -44.94 -0.75 10.59
C ALA A 614 -46.04 -0.30 11.60
N ASP A 615 -46.34 -1.11 12.58
CA ASP A 615 -47.35 -0.75 13.61
C ASP A 615 -46.79 0.27 14.61
N HIS A 616 -45.48 0.21 14.95
CA HIS A 616 -44.84 1.23 15.80
C HIS A 616 -44.67 2.59 15.06
N GLU A 617 -44.28 2.56 13.80
CA GLU A 617 -44.17 3.80 12.99
C GLU A 617 -45.55 4.44 12.78
N ARG A 618 -46.62 3.67 12.60
CA ARG A 618 -48.00 4.20 12.55
C ARG A 618 -48.48 4.75 13.88
N ALA A 619 -48.15 4.09 15.02
CA ALA A 619 -48.50 4.59 16.33
C ALA A 619 -47.79 5.89 16.71
N ASP A 620 -46.52 6.03 16.31
CA ASP A 620 -45.75 7.27 16.50
C ASP A 620 -46.25 8.40 15.61
N ASP A 621 -46.65 8.11 14.36
CA ASP A 621 -47.24 9.07 13.46
C ASP A 621 -48.64 9.55 13.92
N GLU A 622 -49.48 8.63 14.42
CA GLU A 622 -50.79 8.99 15.00
C GLU A 622 -50.64 9.81 16.28
N GLN A 623 -49.66 9.52 17.15
CA GLN A 623 -49.39 10.30 18.34
C GLN A 623 -48.82 11.68 18.03
N THR A 624 -47.98 11.80 16.99
CA THR A 624 -47.45 13.06 16.50
C THR A 624 -48.55 13.92 15.85
N MET A 625 -49.49 13.28 15.14
CA MET A 625 -50.64 13.97 14.52
C MET A 625 -51.67 14.44 15.57
N GLN A 626 -51.91 13.71 16.66
CA GLN A 626 -52.76 14.12 17.77
C GLN A 626 -52.18 15.30 18.57
N ILE A 627 -50.82 15.34 18.73
CA ILE A 627 -50.16 16.48 19.38
C ILE A 627 -50.23 17.72 18.52
N ALA A 628 -50.15 17.58 17.17
CA ALA A 628 -50.26 18.70 16.25
C ALA A 628 -51.67 19.27 16.11
N LEU A 629 -52.71 18.47 16.34
CA LEU A 629 -54.13 18.90 16.31
C LEU A 629 -54.62 19.48 17.63
N GLY A 630 -54.06 19.01 18.79
CA GLY A 630 -54.41 19.54 20.11
C GLY A 630 -53.84 20.91 20.46
N GLY A 631 -52.97 21.47 19.66
CA GLY A 631 -52.33 22.79 19.84
C GLY A 631 -53.07 23.99 19.21
N ARG A 632 -54.26 23.79 18.60
CA ARG A 632 -55.02 24.85 17.96
C ARG A 632 -56.27 25.31 18.71
N GLU A 633 -56.54 24.78 19.92
CA GLU A 633 -57.59 25.28 20.77
C GLU A 633 -57.03 25.72 22.13
N ARG A 634 -56.38 26.87 22.19
CA ARG A 634 -56.28 27.76 23.33
C ARG A 634 -55.79 29.16 22.89
#